data_1777c2cc5a548a824c9d0472fd2e719a
#
_entry.id   1777c2cc5a548a824c9d0472fd2e719a
#
_cell.length_a   1.000
_cell.length_b   1.000
_cell.length_c   1.000
_cell.angle_alpha   90.00
_cell.angle_beta   90.00
_cell.angle_gamma   90.00
#
_symmetry.space_group_name_H-M   'P 1'
#
loop_
_entity.id
_entity.type
_entity.pdbx_description
1 polymer ?
#
loop_
_entity_poly.entity_id
_entity_poly.type
_entity_poly.pdbx_seq_one_letter_code
_entity_poly.pdbx_strand_id
1 'polypeptide(L)'
;CGDDLKRQMNILAAGGGTLQGRLHDSALMHYLLDPEKSHKIEVLAQGILGVSLEGVSGKDSAPATGSLFDDIPSDEVLADRSKEAAVLLSLQERIREDLVKASAADLYDTMEEPLLKVLSKMERNGVKVDLDSLKDFTAHLREEVASRESKVREMAGEPNLNVSSPKQIGELLFERLHLYGKPKKNAHGPF
;
A
#
# COMPACT_ATOMS: atom_id res chain seq x y z
N CYS A 1 20.89 6.23 1.15
CA CYS A 1 19.98 5.29 0.49
C CYS A 1 18.99 4.76 1.49
N GLY A 2 17.88 4.24 1.01
CA GLY A 2 16.81 3.67 1.83
C GLY A 2 15.73 3.05 0.97
N ASP A 3 14.74 2.50 1.65
CA ASP A 3 13.51 1.98 1.08
C ASP A 3 12.35 2.85 1.56
N ASP A 4 11.42 3.22 0.68
CA ASP A 4 10.31 4.14 0.96
C ASP A 4 10.77 5.43 1.68
N LEU A 5 11.73 6.12 1.10
CA LEU A 5 12.34 7.32 1.68
C LEU A 5 11.32 8.45 1.92
N LYS A 6 10.25 8.54 1.13
CA LYS A 6 9.18 9.50 1.34
C LYS A 6 8.50 9.30 2.71
N ARG A 7 8.16 8.05 3.05
CA ARG A 7 7.61 7.70 4.36
C ARG A 7 8.60 8.01 5.48
N GLN A 8 9.87 7.67 5.30
CA GLN A 8 10.93 7.96 6.29
C GLN A 8 11.09 9.47 6.52
N MET A 9 11.05 10.28 5.45
CA MET A 9 11.06 11.73 5.55
C MET A 9 9.87 12.28 6.35
N ASN A 10 8.67 11.72 6.15
CA ASN A 10 7.48 12.15 6.88
C ASN A 10 7.58 11.79 8.37
N ILE A 11 8.09 10.61 8.71
CA ILE A 11 8.33 10.19 10.11
C ILE A 11 9.35 11.08 10.78
N LEU A 12 10.50 11.30 10.13
CA LEU A 12 11.54 12.19 10.66
C LEU A 12 11.02 13.61 10.89
N ALA A 13 10.24 14.14 9.95
CA ALA A 13 9.68 15.48 10.05
C ALA A 13 8.67 15.61 11.19
N ALA A 14 7.91 14.56 11.52
CA ALA A 14 7.03 14.54 12.69
C ALA A 14 7.81 14.67 14.00
N GLY A 15 9.04 14.14 14.06
CA GLY A 15 9.97 14.32 15.18
C GLY A 15 10.84 15.58 15.10
N GLY A 16 10.58 16.50 14.16
CA GLY A 16 11.38 17.72 13.96
C GLY A 16 12.69 17.50 13.20
N GLY A 17 12.96 16.29 12.71
CA GLY A 17 14.14 15.97 11.92
C GLY A 17 13.97 16.25 10.42
N THR A 18 15.06 16.34 9.71
CA THR A 18 15.08 16.49 8.25
C THR A 18 16.11 15.57 7.61
N LEU A 19 15.76 14.98 6.49
CA LEU A 19 16.69 14.21 5.67
C LEU A 19 17.25 15.12 4.58
N GLN A 20 18.56 15.23 4.53
CA GLN A 20 19.27 16.11 3.59
C GLN A 20 20.17 15.28 2.66
N GLY A 21 20.62 15.91 1.57
CA GLY A 21 21.48 15.30 0.58
C GLY A 21 20.71 14.66 -0.58
N ARG A 22 21.43 13.85 -1.35
CA ARG A 22 20.83 13.06 -2.44
C ARG A 22 20.13 11.83 -1.87
N LEU A 23 18.98 11.54 -2.41
CA LEU A 23 18.13 10.44 -1.95
C LEU A 23 18.21 9.30 -2.97
N HIS A 24 18.51 8.11 -2.51
CA HIS A 24 18.51 6.90 -3.32
C HIS A 24 17.50 5.93 -2.73
N ASP A 25 16.29 5.92 -3.30
CA ASP A 25 15.19 5.05 -2.92
C ASP A 25 15.24 3.79 -3.78
N SER A 26 15.50 2.63 -3.17
CA SER A 26 15.67 1.37 -3.87
C SER A 26 14.40 0.93 -4.61
N ALA A 27 13.25 1.12 -3.98
CA ALA A 27 11.96 0.76 -4.57
C ALA A 27 11.64 1.63 -5.80
N LEU A 28 11.83 2.95 -5.68
CA LEU A 28 11.57 3.88 -6.78
C LEU A 28 12.57 3.71 -7.92
N MET A 29 13.85 3.48 -7.61
CA MET A 29 14.86 3.19 -8.63
C MET A 29 14.54 1.91 -9.40
N HIS A 30 14.11 0.85 -8.72
CA HIS A 30 13.71 -0.40 -9.39
C HIS A 30 12.40 -0.26 -10.16
N TYR A 31 11.45 0.57 -9.70
CA TYR A 31 10.22 0.86 -10.42
C TYR A 31 10.48 1.41 -11.84
N LEU A 32 11.50 2.24 -12.00
CA LEU A 32 11.88 2.76 -13.32
C LEU A 32 12.46 1.69 -14.26
N LEU A 33 12.96 0.58 -13.72
CA LEU A 33 13.48 -0.54 -14.51
C LEU A 33 12.39 -1.53 -14.89
N ASP A 34 11.50 -1.84 -13.94
CA ASP A 34 10.48 -2.87 -14.12
C ASP A 34 9.23 -2.56 -13.27
N PRO A 35 8.30 -1.74 -13.79
CA PRO A 35 7.14 -1.27 -13.04
C PRO A 35 6.13 -2.38 -12.69
N GLU A 36 6.20 -3.53 -13.36
CA GLU A 36 5.26 -4.64 -13.16
C GLU A 36 5.67 -5.57 -12.00
N LYS A 37 6.92 -5.49 -11.55
CA LYS A 37 7.42 -6.34 -10.48
C LYS A 37 7.21 -5.76 -9.08
N SER A 38 7.40 -6.61 -8.07
CA SER A 38 7.43 -6.18 -6.68
C SER A 38 8.71 -5.40 -6.39
N HIS A 39 8.57 -4.27 -5.69
CA HIS A 39 9.69 -3.41 -5.28
C HIS A 39 10.03 -3.53 -3.80
N LYS A 40 9.48 -4.54 -3.11
CA LYS A 40 9.79 -4.79 -1.70
C LYS A 40 11.25 -5.18 -1.54
N ILE A 41 11.90 -4.66 -0.50
CA ILE A 41 13.32 -4.88 -0.24
C ILE A 41 13.70 -6.37 -0.17
N GLU A 42 12.83 -7.21 0.40
CA GLU A 42 13.09 -8.65 0.51
C GLU A 42 13.14 -9.32 -0.87
N VAL A 43 12.23 -8.91 -1.77
CA VAL A 43 12.17 -9.43 -3.14
C VAL A 43 13.36 -8.95 -3.94
N LEU A 44 13.74 -7.68 -3.79
CA LEU A 44 14.89 -7.10 -4.46
C LEU A 44 16.21 -7.72 -3.98
N ALA A 45 16.37 -7.89 -2.66
CA ALA A 45 17.54 -8.53 -2.07
C ALA A 45 17.73 -9.96 -2.59
N GLN A 46 16.67 -10.75 -2.60
CA GLN A 46 16.72 -12.12 -3.11
C GLN A 46 16.95 -12.17 -4.62
N GLY A 47 16.23 -11.34 -5.38
CA GLY A 47 16.28 -11.38 -6.84
C GLY A 47 17.56 -10.80 -7.45
N ILE A 48 18.12 -9.74 -6.86
CA ILE A 48 19.26 -9.00 -7.41
C ILE A 48 20.59 -9.44 -6.78
N LEU A 49 20.60 -9.65 -5.45
CA LEU A 49 21.80 -9.98 -4.68
C LEU A 49 21.87 -11.44 -4.25
N GLY A 50 20.80 -12.23 -4.37
CA GLY A 50 20.73 -13.60 -3.87
C GLY A 50 20.72 -13.70 -2.33
N VAL A 51 20.39 -12.60 -1.62
CA VAL A 51 20.40 -12.53 -0.16
C VAL A 51 18.97 -12.63 0.35
N SER A 52 18.71 -13.62 1.24
CA SER A 52 17.42 -13.71 1.92
C SER A 52 17.37 -12.79 3.15
N LEU A 53 16.31 -12.01 3.24
CA LEU A 53 15.96 -11.20 4.40
C LEU A 53 14.79 -11.83 5.18
N GLU A 54 14.53 -13.15 5.03
CA GLU A 54 13.48 -13.84 5.76
C GLU A 54 13.71 -13.73 7.27
N GLY A 55 12.70 -13.27 7.99
CA GLY A 55 12.77 -13.01 9.44
C GLY A 55 13.03 -11.56 9.82
N VAL A 56 13.55 -10.73 8.89
CA VAL A 56 13.83 -9.30 9.12
C VAL A 56 12.56 -8.45 8.91
N SER A 57 11.66 -8.91 8.05
CA SER A 57 10.50 -8.15 7.64
C SER A 57 9.30 -8.31 8.57
N GLY A 58 8.91 -7.25 9.23
CA GLY A 58 7.51 -6.98 9.56
C GLY A 58 6.92 -7.69 10.76
N LYS A 59 7.66 -7.93 11.81
CA LYS A 59 7.04 -7.78 13.13
C LYS A 59 7.26 -6.32 13.57
N ASP A 60 6.49 -5.42 12.97
CA ASP A 60 5.99 -4.28 13.70
C ASP A 60 5.23 -4.89 14.89
N SER A 61 5.95 -5.29 15.91
CA SER A 61 5.39 -5.53 17.20
C SER A 61 4.76 -4.20 17.57
N ALA A 62 3.42 -4.16 17.51
CA ALA A 62 2.67 -3.11 18.15
C ALA A 62 3.33 -2.88 19.51
N PRO A 63 3.51 -1.61 19.95
CA PRO A 63 4.17 -1.36 21.21
C PRO A 63 3.46 -2.19 22.28
N ALA A 64 4.19 -3.14 22.82
CA ALA A 64 3.73 -3.92 23.96
C ALA A 64 3.42 -2.91 25.06
N THR A 65 2.29 -3.03 25.62
CA THR A 65 1.72 -2.20 26.68
C THR A 65 2.75 -1.77 27.73
N GLY A 66 3.20 -0.52 27.67
CA GLY A 66 3.37 0.31 28.85
C GLY A 66 4.53 0.05 29.80
N SER A 67 5.68 -0.46 29.37
CA SER A 67 6.91 -0.42 30.19
C SER A 67 7.82 0.72 29.72
N LEU A 68 8.37 1.47 30.64
CA LEU A 68 9.32 2.59 30.36
C LEU A 68 10.63 2.11 29.68
N PHE A 69 10.83 0.80 29.55
CA PHE A 69 12.00 0.13 28.97
C PHE A 69 11.70 -0.60 27.64
N ASP A 70 10.45 -0.59 27.16
CA ASP A 70 10.04 -1.26 25.93
C ASP A 70 10.50 -0.53 24.65
N ASP A 71 11.07 0.66 24.78
CA ASP A 71 11.53 1.48 23.64
C ASP A 71 12.95 1.12 23.16
N ILE A 72 13.64 0.18 23.84
CA ILE A 72 14.99 -0.24 23.41
C ILE A 72 14.84 -1.50 22.55
N PRO A 73 15.20 -1.43 21.25
CA PRO A 73 15.14 -2.60 20.36
C PRO A 73 16.05 -3.71 20.92
N SER A 74 15.59 -4.96 20.85
CA SER A 74 16.44 -6.10 21.21
C SER A 74 17.66 -6.21 20.29
N ASP A 75 18.74 -6.87 20.74
CA ASP A 75 19.94 -7.08 19.93
C ASP A 75 19.62 -7.80 18.61
N GLU A 76 18.63 -8.69 18.59
CA GLU A 76 18.14 -9.35 17.37
C GLU A 76 17.54 -8.35 16.39
N VAL A 77 16.69 -7.44 16.86
CA VAL A 77 16.08 -6.38 16.01
C VAL A 77 17.17 -5.45 15.46
N LEU A 78 18.16 -5.10 16.29
CA LEU A 78 19.28 -4.25 15.84
C LEU A 78 20.15 -4.99 14.81
N ALA A 79 20.41 -6.28 14.99
CA ALA A 79 21.15 -7.09 14.02
C ALA A 79 20.42 -7.20 12.68
N ASP A 80 19.11 -7.40 12.72
CA ASP A 80 18.28 -7.49 11.53
C ASP A 80 18.22 -6.16 10.77
N ARG A 81 18.02 -5.04 11.48
CA ARG A 81 18.06 -3.71 10.86
C ARG A 81 19.43 -3.36 10.28
N SER A 82 20.50 -3.84 10.90
CA SER A 82 21.87 -3.68 10.38
C SER A 82 22.09 -4.45 9.08
N LYS A 83 21.55 -5.67 8.98
CA LYS A 83 21.58 -6.45 7.72
C LYS A 83 20.78 -5.76 6.62
N GLU A 84 19.58 -5.30 6.94
CA GLU A 84 18.74 -4.55 6.01
C GLU A 84 19.46 -3.30 5.48
N ALA A 85 20.09 -2.52 6.36
CA ALA A 85 20.86 -1.35 5.99
C ALA A 85 22.06 -1.69 5.06
N ALA A 86 22.78 -2.76 5.35
CA ALA A 86 23.90 -3.24 4.50
C ALA A 86 23.40 -3.69 3.12
N VAL A 87 22.30 -4.41 3.06
CA VAL A 87 21.66 -4.84 1.82
C VAL A 87 21.20 -3.64 0.98
N LEU A 88 20.63 -2.61 1.60
CA LEU A 88 20.19 -1.39 0.90
C LEU A 88 21.37 -0.68 0.18
N LEU A 89 22.55 -0.65 0.79
CA LEU A 89 23.74 -0.09 0.14
C LEU A 89 24.11 -0.87 -1.13
N SER A 90 24.19 -2.18 -1.03
CA SER A 90 24.53 -3.05 -2.16
C SER A 90 23.45 -3.03 -3.25
N LEU A 91 22.18 -2.99 -2.87
CA LEU A 91 21.06 -2.85 -3.81
C LEU A 91 21.13 -1.53 -4.57
N GLN A 92 21.36 -0.43 -3.87
CA GLN A 92 21.45 0.89 -4.49
C GLN A 92 22.54 0.96 -5.56
N GLU A 93 23.73 0.41 -5.28
CA GLU A 93 24.82 0.37 -6.25
C GLU A 93 24.42 -0.43 -7.49
N ARG A 94 23.87 -1.62 -7.30
CA ARG A 94 23.49 -2.52 -8.39
C ARG A 94 22.36 -1.96 -9.24
N ILE A 95 21.28 -1.48 -8.61
CA ILE A 95 20.15 -0.89 -9.33
C ILE A 95 20.59 0.37 -10.07
N ARG A 96 21.51 1.16 -9.49
CA ARG A 96 22.05 2.35 -10.15
C ARG A 96 22.80 2.01 -11.44
N GLU A 97 23.62 0.95 -11.44
CA GLU A 97 24.26 0.47 -12.65
C GLU A 97 23.26 0.09 -13.74
N ASP A 98 22.17 -0.58 -13.35
CA ASP A 98 21.13 -1.01 -14.28
C ASP A 98 20.31 0.18 -14.81
N LEU A 99 20.05 1.21 -13.98
CA LEU A 99 19.46 2.49 -14.44
C LEU A 99 20.34 3.19 -15.50
N VAL A 100 21.66 3.19 -15.30
CA VAL A 100 22.59 3.76 -16.30
C VAL A 100 22.52 2.98 -17.61
N LYS A 101 22.52 1.65 -17.56
CA LYS A 101 22.38 0.79 -18.75
C LYS A 101 21.04 1.02 -19.47
N ALA A 102 19.98 1.23 -18.73
CA ALA A 102 18.63 1.51 -19.25
C ALA A 102 18.44 2.96 -19.70
N SER A 103 19.46 3.83 -19.55
CA SER A 103 19.37 5.28 -19.81
C SER A 103 18.29 5.99 -18.97
N ALA A 104 17.95 5.45 -17.82
CA ALA A 104 16.93 5.98 -16.90
C ALA A 104 17.54 6.73 -15.70
N ALA A 105 18.86 6.78 -15.58
CA ALA A 105 19.54 7.42 -14.47
C ALA A 105 19.29 8.93 -14.39
N ASP A 106 19.26 9.61 -15.53
CA ASP A 106 18.98 11.05 -15.60
C ASP A 106 17.54 11.36 -15.22
N LEU A 107 16.58 10.53 -15.63
CA LEU A 107 15.18 10.65 -15.23
C LEU A 107 15.04 10.55 -13.70
N TYR A 108 15.72 9.58 -13.08
CA TYR A 108 15.73 9.46 -11.64
C TYR A 108 16.30 10.70 -10.96
N ASP A 109 17.47 11.16 -11.40
CA ASP A 109 18.21 12.25 -10.75
C ASP A 109 17.54 13.63 -10.91
N THR A 110 16.88 13.87 -12.05
CA THR A 110 16.33 15.19 -12.37
C THR A 110 14.83 15.31 -12.07
N MET A 111 14.11 14.19 -12.00
CA MET A 111 12.66 14.20 -11.81
C MET A 111 12.24 13.43 -10.56
N GLU A 112 12.53 12.14 -10.47
CA GLU A 112 11.98 11.27 -9.43
C GLU A 112 12.54 11.57 -8.02
N GLU A 113 13.86 11.74 -7.90
CA GLU A 113 14.46 12.10 -6.60
C GLU A 113 13.95 13.44 -6.07
N PRO A 114 13.95 14.54 -6.84
CA PRO A 114 13.37 15.81 -6.37
C PRO A 114 11.89 15.70 -6.03
N LEU A 115 11.13 14.90 -6.78
CA LEU A 115 9.69 14.72 -6.57
C LEU A 115 9.38 14.08 -5.20
N LEU A 116 10.21 13.19 -4.68
CA LEU A 116 10.07 12.62 -3.34
C LEU A 116 9.93 13.72 -2.27
N LYS A 117 10.77 14.75 -2.34
CA LYS A 117 10.76 15.89 -1.40
C LYS A 117 9.49 16.72 -1.53
N VAL A 118 9.04 16.94 -2.74
CA VAL A 118 7.81 17.69 -3.04
C VAL A 118 6.60 16.93 -2.50
N LEU A 119 6.48 15.65 -2.81
CA LEU A 119 5.37 14.81 -2.36
C LEU A 119 5.32 14.67 -0.84
N SER A 120 6.48 14.46 -0.19
CA SER A 120 6.57 14.46 1.27
C SER A 120 6.05 15.76 1.88
N LYS A 121 6.41 16.92 1.31
CA LYS A 121 5.92 18.21 1.76
C LYS A 121 4.41 18.38 1.53
N MET A 122 3.90 17.94 0.38
CA MET A 122 2.46 17.99 0.08
C MET A 122 1.66 17.13 1.05
N GLU A 123 2.10 15.92 1.32
CA GLU A 123 1.44 15.01 2.27
C GLU A 123 1.40 15.60 3.69
N ARG A 124 2.49 16.23 4.14
CA ARG A 124 2.55 16.87 5.46
C ARG A 124 1.71 18.15 5.57
N ASN A 125 1.58 18.89 4.48
CA ASN A 125 0.68 20.04 4.44
C ASN A 125 -0.78 19.62 4.53
N GLY A 126 -1.10 18.43 4.05
CA GLY A 126 -2.45 17.88 4.00
C GLY A 126 -3.36 18.60 3.02
N VAL A 127 -4.61 18.19 3.04
CA VAL A 127 -5.70 18.79 2.25
C VAL A 127 -6.82 19.19 3.20
N LYS A 128 -7.33 20.41 3.04
CA LYS A 128 -8.49 20.86 3.80
C LYS A 128 -9.73 20.14 3.31
N VAL A 129 -10.40 19.43 4.22
CA VAL A 129 -11.65 18.71 3.94
C VAL A 129 -12.81 19.48 4.58
N ASP A 130 -13.87 19.71 3.82
CA ASP A 130 -15.14 20.20 4.33
C ASP A 130 -15.91 19.03 4.95
N LEU A 131 -15.81 18.92 6.28
CA LEU A 131 -16.42 17.82 7.03
C LEU A 131 -17.95 17.90 7.03
N ASP A 132 -18.52 19.08 6.94
CA ASP A 132 -19.97 19.22 7.00
C ASP A 132 -20.59 18.81 5.65
N SER A 133 -20.05 19.29 4.54
CA SER A 133 -20.43 18.80 3.21
C SER A 133 -20.24 17.30 3.05
N LEU A 134 -19.18 16.72 3.62
CA LEU A 134 -18.95 15.27 3.58
C LEU A 134 -19.98 14.50 4.40
N LYS A 135 -20.38 14.99 5.57
CA LYS A 135 -21.43 14.39 6.39
C LYS A 135 -22.78 14.43 5.68
N ASP A 136 -23.16 15.59 5.13
CA ASP A 136 -24.42 15.77 4.41
C ASP A 136 -24.49 14.86 3.19
N PHE A 137 -23.41 14.78 2.42
CA PHE A 137 -23.31 13.87 1.28
C PHE A 137 -23.42 12.40 1.71
N THR A 138 -22.76 12.03 2.81
CA THR A 138 -22.84 10.67 3.36
C THR A 138 -24.25 10.32 3.84
N ALA A 139 -24.93 11.25 4.48
CA ALA A 139 -26.32 11.07 4.92
C ALA A 139 -27.23 10.84 3.72
N HIS A 140 -27.13 11.69 2.69
CA HIS A 140 -27.89 11.56 1.45
C HIS A 140 -27.66 10.22 0.75
N LEU A 141 -26.38 9.80 0.62
CA LEU A 141 -26.07 8.50 0.02
C LEU A 141 -26.65 7.31 0.82
N ARG A 142 -26.63 7.38 2.15
CA ARG A 142 -27.23 6.33 3.00
C ARG A 142 -28.74 6.22 2.78
N GLU A 143 -29.43 7.34 2.67
CA GLU A 143 -30.87 7.37 2.38
C GLU A 143 -31.17 6.78 0.99
N GLU A 144 -30.40 7.17 -0.01
CA GLU A 144 -30.54 6.60 -1.36
C GLU A 144 -30.29 5.09 -1.38
N VAL A 145 -29.22 4.62 -0.75
CA VAL A 145 -28.92 3.19 -0.66
C VAL A 145 -30.06 2.43 0.03
N ALA A 146 -30.50 2.91 1.19
CA ALA A 146 -31.61 2.29 1.91
C ALA A 146 -32.90 2.23 1.08
N SER A 147 -33.23 3.30 0.36
CA SER A 147 -34.37 3.35 -0.54
C SER A 147 -34.25 2.34 -1.69
N ARG A 148 -33.07 2.24 -2.30
CA ARG A 148 -32.82 1.30 -3.40
C ARG A 148 -32.82 -0.15 -2.91
N GLU A 149 -32.23 -0.44 -1.76
CA GLU A 149 -32.29 -1.76 -1.14
C GLU A 149 -33.72 -2.18 -0.80
N SER A 150 -34.54 -1.27 -0.26
CA SER A 150 -35.95 -1.53 0.02
C SER A 150 -36.70 -1.91 -1.25
N LYS A 151 -36.49 -1.17 -2.35
CA LYS A 151 -37.10 -1.48 -3.65
C LYS A 151 -36.67 -2.86 -4.18
N VAL A 152 -35.40 -3.20 -4.05
CA VAL A 152 -34.91 -4.52 -4.48
C VAL A 152 -35.54 -5.64 -3.67
N ARG A 153 -35.64 -5.47 -2.32
CA ARG A 153 -36.29 -6.45 -1.45
C ARG A 153 -37.79 -6.61 -1.80
N GLU A 154 -38.49 -5.53 -2.08
CA GLU A 154 -39.89 -5.53 -2.51
C GLU A 154 -40.06 -6.25 -3.84
N MET A 155 -39.22 -5.92 -4.86
CA MET A 155 -39.27 -6.58 -6.18
C MET A 155 -38.93 -8.05 -6.08
N ALA A 156 -38.01 -8.44 -5.20
CA ALA A 156 -37.62 -9.84 -4.96
C ALA A 156 -38.65 -10.63 -4.16
N GLY A 157 -39.60 -9.95 -3.47
CA GLY A 157 -40.51 -10.57 -2.50
C GLY A 157 -39.79 -11.12 -1.26
N GLU A 158 -38.62 -10.58 -0.92
CA GLU A 158 -37.72 -11.06 0.13
C GLU A 158 -37.31 -9.94 1.10
N PRO A 159 -38.09 -9.73 2.19
CA PRO A 159 -37.78 -8.64 3.12
C PRO A 159 -36.41 -8.71 3.79
N ASN A 160 -35.89 -9.93 3.96
CA ASN A 160 -34.61 -10.19 4.63
C ASN A 160 -33.43 -10.37 3.65
N LEU A 161 -33.61 -10.07 2.38
CA LEU A 161 -32.54 -10.17 1.38
C LEU A 161 -31.39 -9.22 1.73
N ASN A 162 -30.18 -9.79 1.87
CA ASN A 162 -28.97 -8.98 1.94
C ASN A 162 -28.48 -8.65 0.54
N VAL A 163 -28.80 -7.44 0.08
CA VAL A 163 -28.43 -6.95 -1.27
C VAL A 163 -26.92 -6.82 -1.44
N SER A 164 -26.17 -6.69 -0.35
CA SER A 164 -24.69 -6.65 -0.39
C SER A 164 -24.05 -8.04 -0.40
N SER A 165 -24.83 -9.12 -0.40
CA SER A 165 -24.31 -10.49 -0.48
C SER A 165 -24.36 -11.01 -1.92
N PRO A 166 -23.21 -11.14 -2.62
CA PRO A 166 -23.19 -11.68 -3.98
C PRO A 166 -23.80 -13.08 -4.07
N LYS A 167 -23.65 -13.91 -3.01
CA LYS A 167 -24.22 -15.23 -2.93
C LYS A 167 -25.74 -15.20 -2.96
N GLN A 168 -26.38 -14.41 -2.08
CA GLN A 168 -27.84 -14.32 -2.02
C GLN A 168 -28.44 -13.71 -3.29
N ILE A 169 -27.76 -12.71 -3.85
CA ILE A 169 -28.17 -12.12 -5.13
C ILE A 169 -28.03 -13.15 -6.25
N GLY A 170 -26.96 -13.95 -6.27
CA GLY A 170 -26.78 -15.01 -7.25
C GLY A 170 -27.88 -16.08 -7.15
N GLU A 171 -28.18 -16.56 -5.95
CA GLU A 171 -29.27 -17.52 -5.72
C GLU A 171 -30.63 -16.93 -6.19
N LEU A 172 -30.90 -15.67 -5.87
CA LEU A 172 -32.14 -15.01 -6.32
C LEU A 172 -32.23 -14.93 -7.85
N LEU A 173 -31.21 -14.42 -8.52
CA LEU A 173 -31.23 -14.15 -9.96
C LEU A 173 -31.18 -15.43 -10.80
N PHE A 174 -30.36 -16.41 -10.42
CA PHE A 174 -30.08 -17.56 -11.25
C PHE A 174 -30.88 -18.82 -10.87
N GLU A 175 -31.17 -19.01 -9.58
CA GLU A 175 -31.86 -20.19 -9.10
C GLU A 175 -33.37 -20.00 -8.94
N ARG A 176 -33.81 -18.81 -8.52
CA ARG A 176 -35.23 -18.52 -8.27
C ARG A 176 -35.90 -17.80 -9.45
N LEU A 177 -35.30 -16.72 -9.94
CA LEU A 177 -35.87 -15.93 -11.03
C LEU A 177 -35.51 -16.47 -12.42
N HIS A 178 -34.54 -17.37 -12.51
CA HIS A 178 -34.07 -17.97 -13.76
C HIS A 178 -33.78 -16.97 -14.88
N LEU A 179 -33.31 -15.75 -14.54
CA LEU A 179 -33.16 -14.66 -15.49
C LEU A 179 -32.08 -14.92 -16.54
N TYR A 180 -31.07 -15.74 -16.22
CA TYR A 180 -29.98 -16.12 -17.13
C TYR A 180 -29.56 -17.57 -16.89
N GLY A 181 -28.93 -18.20 -17.90
CA GLY A 181 -28.29 -19.50 -17.73
C GLY A 181 -27.20 -19.50 -16.65
N LYS A 182 -26.83 -20.70 -16.16
CA LYS A 182 -25.85 -20.85 -15.07
C LYS A 182 -24.63 -19.94 -15.26
N PRO A 183 -24.24 -19.17 -14.23
CA PRO A 183 -23.06 -18.29 -14.31
C PRO A 183 -21.82 -19.11 -14.63
N LYS A 184 -20.93 -18.59 -15.49
CA LYS A 184 -19.61 -19.20 -15.69
C LYS A 184 -18.85 -19.08 -14.38
N LYS A 185 -18.37 -20.21 -13.84
CA LYS A 185 -17.48 -20.23 -12.67
C LYS A 185 -16.18 -19.52 -13.05
N ASN A 186 -15.91 -18.39 -12.45
CA ASN A 186 -14.60 -17.73 -12.52
C ASN A 186 -13.65 -18.37 -11.51
N ALA A 187 -12.33 -18.23 -11.70
CA ALA A 187 -11.31 -18.81 -10.84
C ALA A 187 -11.41 -18.40 -9.35
N HIS A 188 -12.17 -17.35 -9.03
CA HIS A 188 -12.35 -16.79 -7.70
C HIS A 188 -13.76 -16.95 -7.12
N GLY A 189 -14.59 -17.86 -7.70
CA GLY A 189 -15.94 -18.12 -7.27
C GLY A 189 -17.00 -17.70 -8.29
N PRO A 190 -18.29 -17.89 -8.02
CA PRO A 190 -19.37 -17.60 -8.97
C PRO A 190 -19.60 -16.11 -9.23
N PHE A 191 -18.93 -15.21 -8.48
CA PHE A 191 -18.98 -13.74 -8.64
C PHE A 191 -17.68 -13.11 -8.17
#